data_6571c5d2d1d26ef42ffd9bdc5415a48d
#
_entry.id   6571c5d2d1d26ef42ffd9bdc5415a48d
#
_cell.length_a   1.000
_cell.length_b   1.000
_cell.length_c   1.000
_cell.angle_alpha   90.00
_cell.angle_beta   90.00
_cell.angle_gamma   90.00
#
_symmetry.space_group_name_H-M   'P 1'
#
loop_
_entity.id
_entity.type
_entity.pdbx_description
1 polymer ?
#
loop_
_entity_poly.entity_id
_entity_poly.type
_entity_poly.pdbx_seq_one_letter_code
_entity_poly.pdbx_strand_id
1 'polypeptide(L)'
;MRELWAWTQSEPVVVPHVDQLTKSIASLYMSAPDAVNGERDNEAPIFLLSTGHRAGSTLLQRILVTDPRVLLWGEPLGDMAFVCRIAEMMSDSICPWNLEQWKNHDPNSSSIATSWIADLYPPGEDFRVAIRGLFDRWLGEPARQRGFVRWGLKEVRLGATEATLLHWLYPQAKFVILSRNPYDCYRSLADSNWLVYHRYPDMCINSAAGFAKLWNRLAISWSELPVGFPSFHIKYEDLTHGKVDFRKLESWLGIEIKENVALSVAVGGTAKRSRLSWCERLIITREAAAGLRALGYTD
;
A
#
# COMPACT_ATOMS: atom_id res chain seq x y z
N MET A 1 3.27 20.44 25.42
CA MET A 1 2.10 21.23 24.95
C MET A 1 1.72 20.92 23.48
N ARG A 2 2.66 20.87 22.52
CA ARG A 2 2.35 20.46 21.12
C ARG A 2 1.76 19.05 21.01
N GLU A 3 2.28 18.09 21.75
CA GLU A 3 1.80 16.70 21.78
C GLU A 3 0.38 16.60 22.37
N LEU A 4 0.06 17.37 23.41
CA LEU A 4 -1.27 17.41 24.01
C LEU A 4 -2.31 18.06 23.05
N TRP A 5 -1.91 19.08 22.31
CA TRP A 5 -2.79 19.74 21.34
C TRP A 5 -3.09 18.85 20.12
N ALA A 6 -2.09 18.14 19.61
CA ALA A 6 -2.28 17.16 18.53
C ALA A 6 -3.21 16.00 18.96
N TRP A 7 -3.20 15.65 20.24
CA TRP A 7 -4.02 14.58 20.79
C TRP A 7 -5.53 14.93 20.86
N THR A 8 -5.85 16.22 21.07
CA THR A 8 -7.24 16.69 21.19
C THR A 8 -7.92 16.94 19.84
N GLN A 9 -7.19 16.97 18.74
CA GLN A 9 -7.69 17.30 17.40
C GLN A 9 -7.88 16.10 16.47
N SER A 10 -7.61 14.87 16.94
CA SER A 10 -7.77 13.69 16.08
C SER A 10 -9.20 13.17 16.13
N GLU A 11 -10.00 13.55 15.15
CA GLU A 11 -11.19 12.78 14.82
C GLU A 11 -10.79 11.35 14.45
N PRO A 12 -11.60 10.35 14.78
CA PRO A 12 -11.33 8.99 14.36
C PRO A 12 -11.37 8.94 12.83
N VAL A 13 -10.22 8.63 12.23
CA VAL A 13 -10.14 8.43 10.79
C VAL A 13 -10.95 7.18 10.46
N VAL A 14 -12.00 7.34 9.68
CA VAL A 14 -12.71 6.21 9.09
C VAL A 14 -11.78 5.61 8.04
N VAL A 15 -11.14 4.51 8.40
CA VAL A 15 -10.34 3.74 7.43
C VAL A 15 -11.31 2.88 6.63
N PRO A 16 -11.30 2.93 5.30
CA PRO A 16 -12.03 1.95 4.50
C PRO A 16 -11.53 0.55 4.89
N HIS A 17 -12.40 -0.29 5.37
CA HIS A 17 -12.03 -1.65 5.73
C HIS A 17 -11.90 -2.51 4.47
N VAL A 18 -10.95 -3.46 4.47
CA VAL A 18 -10.80 -4.45 3.39
C VAL A 18 -12.14 -5.10 3.03
N ASP A 19 -12.93 -5.44 4.03
CA ASP A 19 -14.27 -6.02 3.86
C ASP A 19 -15.23 -5.10 3.08
N GLN A 20 -15.20 -3.80 3.35
CA GLN A 20 -16.06 -2.83 2.65
C GLN A 20 -15.65 -2.71 1.19
N LEU A 21 -14.37 -2.54 0.90
CA LEU A 21 -13.85 -2.52 -0.46
C LEU A 21 -14.14 -3.84 -1.19
N THR A 22 -13.94 -4.97 -0.54
CA THR A 22 -14.22 -6.30 -1.12
C THR A 22 -15.70 -6.45 -1.47
N LYS A 23 -16.61 -5.99 -0.60
CA LYS A 23 -18.06 -5.98 -0.89
C LYS A 23 -18.38 -5.05 -2.05
N SER A 24 -17.76 -3.86 -2.12
CA SER A 24 -17.95 -2.92 -3.22
C SER A 24 -17.48 -3.54 -4.54
N ILE A 25 -16.29 -4.12 -4.57
CA ILE A 25 -15.76 -4.82 -5.74
C ILE A 25 -16.71 -5.96 -6.15
N ALA A 26 -17.14 -6.80 -5.23
CA ALA A 26 -18.07 -7.90 -5.52
C ALA A 26 -19.43 -7.39 -6.04
N SER A 27 -19.88 -6.23 -5.60
CA SER A 27 -21.12 -5.62 -6.07
C SER A 27 -21.05 -5.09 -7.50
N LEU A 28 -19.88 -4.67 -7.94
CA LEU A 28 -19.65 -4.21 -9.32
C LEU A 28 -19.60 -5.37 -10.33
N TYR A 29 -19.44 -6.61 -9.85
CA TYR A 29 -19.34 -7.80 -10.70
C TYR A 29 -20.49 -8.75 -10.45
N MET A 30 -21.17 -9.16 -11.52
CA MET A 30 -22.12 -10.27 -11.53
C MET A 30 -21.39 -11.64 -11.62
N SER A 31 -20.12 -11.62 -12.01
CA SER A 31 -19.28 -12.82 -12.17
C SER A 31 -17.89 -12.51 -11.64
N ALA A 32 -17.22 -13.53 -11.11
CA ALA A 32 -15.80 -13.40 -10.80
C ALA A 32 -15.06 -12.91 -12.06
N PRO A 33 -14.17 -11.93 -11.95
CA PRO A 33 -13.43 -11.47 -13.11
C PRO A 33 -12.67 -12.67 -13.69
N ASP A 34 -12.97 -13.01 -14.93
CA ASP A 34 -12.12 -13.93 -15.66
C ASP A 34 -10.70 -13.39 -15.58
N ALA A 35 -9.75 -14.26 -15.24
CA ALA A 35 -8.36 -13.89 -15.25
C ALA A 35 -8.08 -13.21 -16.58
N VAL A 36 -7.65 -11.94 -16.56
CA VAL A 36 -7.33 -11.22 -17.79
C VAL A 36 -6.26 -12.04 -18.48
N ASN A 37 -6.69 -12.83 -19.47
CA ASN A 37 -5.85 -13.71 -20.23
C ASN A 37 -4.81 -12.86 -20.96
N GLY A 38 -3.55 -12.92 -20.56
CA GLY A 38 -2.45 -12.29 -21.27
C GLY A 38 -1.26 -11.83 -20.44
N GLU A 39 -1.40 -11.63 -19.16
CA GLU A 39 -0.27 -11.21 -18.32
C GLU A 39 0.51 -12.43 -17.87
N ARG A 40 1.77 -12.52 -18.29
CA ARG A 40 2.66 -13.58 -17.82
C ARG A 40 3.05 -13.28 -16.38
N ASP A 41 3.14 -14.27 -15.52
CA ASP A 41 3.45 -14.13 -14.08
C ASP A 41 4.76 -13.34 -13.85
N ASN A 42 5.72 -13.46 -14.77
CA ASN A 42 7.01 -12.75 -14.72
C ASN A 42 6.97 -11.30 -15.24
N GLU A 43 5.84 -10.82 -15.77
CA GLU A 43 5.62 -9.45 -16.24
C GLU A 43 4.73 -8.65 -15.29
N ALA A 44 4.03 -9.32 -14.40
CA ALA A 44 3.11 -8.72 -13.44
C ALA A 44 3.83 -7.75 -12.48
N PRO A 45 3.18 -6.66 -12.02
CA PRO A 45 3.80 -5.67 -11.16
C PRO A 45 4.29 -6.23 -9.82
N ILE A 46 5.34 -5.58 -9.26
CA ILE A 46 5.78 -5.79 -7.88
C ILE A 46 5.42 -4.55 -7.06
N PHE A 47 4.64 -4.73 -6.01
CA PHE A 47 4.30 -3.67 -5.08
C PHE A 47 5.09 -3.84 -3.78
N LEU A 48 5.99 -2.88 -3.50
CA LEU A 48 6.72 -2.81 -2.24
C LEU A 48 6.01 -1.85 -1.30
N LEU A 49 5.34 -2.38 -0.30
CA LEU A 49 4.57 -1.65 0.67
C LEU A 49 5.20 -1.74 2.06
N SER A 50 4.84 -0.86 2.98
CA SER A 50 5.44 -0.89 4.32
C SER A 50 4.52 -0.38 5.42
N THR A 51 4.94 -0.59 6.67
CA THR A 51 4.24 -0.07 7.86
C THR A 51 4.46 1.43 8.09
N GLY A 52 4.79 2.17 7.04
CA GLY A 52 4.93 3.62 7.09
C GLY A 52 6.34 4.12 6.76
N HIS A 53 6.50 5.41 7.00
CA HIS A 53 7.77 6.11 6.75
C HIS A 53 8.92 5.54 7.58
N ARG A 54 10.12 5.56 7.01
CA ARG A 54 11.39 5.14 7.67
C ARG A 54 11.46 3.65 8.02
N ALA A 55 10.59 2.83 7.44
CA ALA A 55 10.65 1.37 7.60
C ALA A 55 11.85 0.71 6.89
N GLY A 56 12.61 1.46 6.07
CA GLY A 56 13.73 0.92 5.30
C GLY A 56 13.36 0.50 3.88
N SER A 57 12.20 0.93 3.40
CA SER A 57 11.67 0.59 2.07
C SER A 57 12.61 0.98 0.92
N THR A 58 13.36 2.08 1.05
CA THR A 58 14.36 2.47 0.04
C THR A 58 15.52 1.47 -0.05
N LEU A 59 15.94 0.88 1.07
CA LEU A 59 16.97 -0.17 1.06
C LEU A 59 16.44 -1.41 0.33
N LEU A 60 15.25 -1.87 0.70
CA LEU A 60 14.65 -3.04 0.05
C LEU A 60 14.34 -2.77 -1.42
N GLN A 61 13.88 -1.57 -1.79
CA GLN A 61 13.71 -1.17 -3.19
C GLN A 61 15.02 -1.30 -3.98
N ARG A 62 16.15 -0.82 -3.44
CA ARG A 62 17.47 -0.95 -4.07
C ARG A 62 17.88 -2.40 -4.25
N ILE A 63 17.56 -3.27 -3.30
CA ILE A 63 17.83 -4.69 -3.39
C ILE A 63 17.02 -5.31 -4.53
N LEU A 64 15.72 -5.02 -4.61
CA LEU A 64 14.85 -5.60 -5.64
C LEU A 64 15.20 -5.15 -7.06
N VAL A 65 15.65 -3.90 -7.24
CA VAL A 65 16.05 -3.37 -8.56
C VAL A 65 17.49 -3.73 -8.95
N THR A 66 18.16 -4.59 -8.20
CA THR A 66 19.43 -5.18 -8.67
C THR A 66 19.24 -6.13 -9.85
N ASP A 67 18.03 -6.65 -10.07
CA ASP A 67 17.65 -7.27 -11.33
C ASP A 67 17.44 -6.18 -12.38
N PRO A 68 18.25 -6.15 -13.48
CA PRO A 68 18.16 -5.12 -14.50
C PRO A 68 16.84 -5.13 -15.30
N ARG A 69 16.02 -6.16 -15.15
CA ARG A 69 14.71 -6.27 -15.80
C ARG A 69 13.61 -5.58 -15.00
N VAL A 70 13.88 -5.16 -13.76
CA VAL A 70 12.89 -4.65 -12.81
C VAL A 70 13.07 -3.16 -12.58
N LEU A 71 11.99 -2.40 -12.73
CA LEU A 71 11.89 -1.00 -12.31
C LEU A 71 10.84 -0.85 -11.20
N LEU A 72 11.25 -0.42 -10.04
CA LEU A 72 10.31 0.02 -8.99
C LEU A 72 10.34 1.55 -8.93
N TRP A 73 9.24 2.16 -9.35
CA TRP A 73 9.04 3.59 -9.12
C TRP A 73 9.07 3.90 -7.63
N GLY A 74 9.38 5.14 -7.27
CA GLY A 74 9.33 5.63 -5.89
C GLY A 74 7.89 5.73 -5.37
N GLU A 75 7.61 6.79 -4.64
CA GLU A 75 6.29 7.12 -4.09
C GLU A 75 5.56 8.07 -5.06
N PRO A 76 4.95 7.55 -6.14
CA PRO A 76 4.40 8.40 -7.17
C PRO A 76 3.22 9.22 -6.63
N LEU A 77 3.29 10.54 -6.83
CA LEU A 77 2.31 11.49 -6.30
C LEU A 77 2.11 11.43 -4.78
N GLY A 78 3.13 11.03 -4.04
CA GLY A 78 3.16 10.86 -2.58
C GLY A 78 2.04 11.51 -1.79
N ASP A 79 2.04 12.84 -1.71
CA ASP A 79 1.08 13.61 -0.90
C ASP A 79 -0.35 13.64 -1.49
N MET A 80 -0.53 13.29 -2.75
CA MET A 80 -1.86 13.23 -3.37
C MET A 80 -2.64 11.97 -2.97
N ALA A 81 -1.98 10.99 -2.36
CA ALA A 81 -2.60 9.75 -1.89
C ALA A 81 -3.49 9.07 -2.96
N PHE A 82 -3.02 9.05 -4.20
CA PHE A 82 -3.82 8.69 -5.37
C PHE A 82 -4.49 7.31 -5.24
N VAL A 83 -3.73 6.29 -4.83
CA VAL A 83 -4.27 4.93 -4.64
C VAL A 83 -5.28 4.90 -3.50
N CYS A 84 -5.00 5.61 -2.39
CA CYS A 84 -5.94 5.72 -1.27
C CYS A 84 -7.26 6.34 -1.71
N ARG A 85 -7.21 7.43 -2.51
CA ARG A 85 -8.44 8.09 -3.00
C ARG A 85 -9.28 7.21 -3.90
N ILE A 86 -8.64 6.39 -4.74
CA ILE A 86 -9.38 5.41 -5.54
C ILE A 86 -9.99 4.34 -4.63
N ALA A 87 -9.27 3.84 -3.64
CA ALA A 87 -9.78 2.83 -2.71
C ALA A 87 -10.95 3.37 -1.86
N GLU A 88 -10.86 4.63 -1.38
CA GLU A 88 -11.94 5.32 -0.69
C GLU A 88 -13.18 5.44 -1.59
N MET A 89 -13.02 6.00 -2.78
CA MET A 89 -14.09 6.15 -3.75
C MET A 89 -14.77 4.80 -4.06
N MET A 90 -13.98 3.76 -4.23
CA MET A 90 -14.50 2.40 -4.47
C MET A 90 -15.22 1.86 -3.24
N SER A 91 -14.72 2.11 -2.03
CA SER A 91 -15.34 1.65 -0.80
C SER A 91 -16.67 2.35 -0.52
N ASP A 92 -16.76 3.63 -0.86
CA ASP A 92 -17.95 4.46 -0.69
C ASP A 92 -19.00 4.19 -1.77
N SER A 93 -18.63 3.50 -2.85
CA SER A 93 -19.54 3.17 -3.94
C SER A 93 -20.61 2.13 -3.56
N ILE A 94 -20.58 1.59 -2.35
CA ILE A 94 -21.73 0.88 -1.78
C ILE A 94 -22.82 1.91 -1.48
N CYS A 95 -23.44 2.39 -2.54
CA CYS A 95 -24.65 3.19 -2.39
C CYS A 95 -25.75 2.30 -1.80
N PRO A 96 -26.54 2.77 -0.82
CA PRO A 96 -27.68 2.03 -0.29
C PRO A 96 -28.82 1.86 -1.32
N TRP A 97 -28.68 2.43 -2.49
CA TRP A 97 -29.59 2.27 -3.62
C TRP A 97 -29.41 0.89 -4.24
N ASN A 98 -30.52 0.25 -4.52
CA ASN A 98 -30.59 -1.15 -4.92
C ASN A 98 -29.74 -1.42 -6.18
N LEU A 99 -28.56 -2.00 -6.00
CA LEU A 99 -27.60 -2.31 -7.07
C LEU A 99 -28.19 -3.19 -8.17
N GLU A 100 -29.25 -3.95 -7.88
CA GLU A 100 -29.97 -4.76 -8.89
C GLU A 100 -30.62 -3.89 -9.95
N GLN A 101 -31.08 -2.67 -9.62
CA GLN A 101 -31.64 -1.76 -10.60
C GLN A 101 -30.60 -1.18 -11.55
N TRP A 102 -29.34 -1.09 -11.11
CA TRP A 102 -28.25 -0.56 -11.92
C TRP A 102 -27.69 -1.59 -12.92
N LYS A 103 -27.84 -2.88 -12.59
CA LYS A 103 -27.25 -3.99 -13.34
C LYS A 103 -28.07 -4.39 -14.59
N ASN A 104 -29.30 -3.93 -14.71
CA ASN A 104 -30.25 -4.47 -15.68
C ASN A 104 -30.60 -3.53 -16.84
N HIS A 105 -29.89 -2.42 -16.98
CA HIS A 105 -30.11 -1.52 -18.11
C HIS A 105 -29.24 -1.91 -19.30
N ASP A 106 -29.84 -2.68 -20.23
CA ASP A 106 -29.26 -2.83 -21.56
C ASP A 106 -29.49 -1.52 -22.35
N PRO A 107 -28.40 -0.77 -22.69
CA PRO A 107 -28.54 0.46 -23.46
C PRO A 107 -29.16 0.26 -24.85
N ASN A 108 -29.20 -0.98 -25.34
CA ASN A 108 -29.83 -1.36 -26.60
C ASN A 108 -31.30 -1.78 -26.45
N SER A 109 -31.81 -1.80 -25.22
CA SER A 109 -33.20 -2.17 -24.97
C SER A 109 -34.18 -1.13 -25.52
N SER A 110 -35.21 -1.56 -26.18
CA SER A 110 -36.30 -0.69 -26.67
C SER A 110 -37.05 0.03 -25.51
N SER A 111 -36.97 -0.49 -24.30
CA SER A 111 -37.57 0.09 -23.10
C SER A 111 -36.72 1.20 -22.47
N ILE A 112 -35.52 1.48 -22.95
CA ILE A 112 -34.60 2.45 -22.34
C ILE A 112 -35.23 3.87 -22.30
N ALA A 113 -35.96 4.23 -23.35
CA ALA A 113 -36.63 5.55 -23.43
C ALA A 113 -37.74 5.78 -22.38
N THR A 114 -38.24 4.68 -21.78
CA THR A 114 -39.30 4.72 -20.77
C THR A 114 -38.83 4.25 -19.39
N SER A 115 -37.56 3.88 -19.28
CA SER A 115 -36.94 3.42 -18.05
C SER A 115 -36.32 4.59 -17.28
N TRP A 116 -36.11 4.38 -15.98
CA TRP A 116 -35.26 5.27 -15.18
C TRP A 116 -33.77 5.05 -15.59
N ILE A 117 -33.22 6.03 -16.31
CA ILE A 117 -31.85 5.93 -16.89
C ILE A 117 -30.82 6.79 -16.16
N ALA A 118 -31.19 7.43 -15.04
CA ALA A 118 -30.26 8.24 -14.27
C ALA A 118 -29.05 7.43 -13.76
N ASP A 119 -29.24 6.11 -13.58
CA ASP A 119 -28.23 5.19 -13.09
C ASP A 119 -27.60 4.34 -14.23
N LEU A 120 -27.84 4.72 -15.49
CA LEU A 120 -27.22 4.04 -16.62
C LEU A 120 -25.73 4.39 -16.70
N TYR A 121 -24.87 3.42 -16.50
CA TYR A 121 -23.42 3.55 -16.59
C TYR A 121 -22.77 2.28 -17.16
N PRO A 122 -21.52 2.38 -17.64
CA PRO A 122 -20.80 1.23 -18.16
C PRO A 122 -20.64 0.10 -17.13
N PRO A 123 -20.49 -1.15 -17.55
CA PRO A 123 -20.17 -2.27 -16.66
C PRO A 123 -18.99 -2.00 -15.74
N GLY A 124 -19.00 -2.58 -14.54
CA GLY A 124 -17.90 -2.42 -13.58
C GLY A 124 -16.54 -2.91 -14.10
N GLU A 125 -16.54 -3.86 -15.05
CA GLU A 125 -15.31 -4.28 -15.73
C GLU A 125 -14.68 -3.16 -16.56
N ASP A 126 -15.49 -2.37 -17.28
CA ASP A 126 -14.98 -1.21 -18.04
C ASP A 126 -14.33 -0.19 -17.10
N PHE A 127 -14.89 0.01 -15.92
CA PHE A 127 -14.30 0.85 -14.89
C PHE A 127 -12.94 0.28 -14.41
N ARG A 128 -12.84 -1.02 -14.16
CA ARG A 128 -11.59 -1.68 -13.81
C ARG A 128 -10.54 -1.50 -14.89
N VAL A 129 -10.90 -1.75 -16.14
CA VAL A 129 -10.03 -1.59 -17.31
C VAL A 129 -9.55 -0.14 -17.44
N ALA A 130 -10.43 0.84 -17.22
CA ALA A 130 -10.07 2.25 -17.26
C ALA A 130 -9.06 2.63 -16.17
N ILE A 131 -9.30 2.22 -14.91
CA ILE A 131 -8.37 2.48 -13.80
C ILE A 131 -7.03 1.76 -14.03
N ARG A 132 -7.05 0.49 -14.43
CA ARG A 132 -5.84 -0.26 -14.77
C ARG A 132 -5.08 0.43 -15.91
N GLY A 133 -5.79 0.86 -16.96
CA GLY A 133 -5.21 1.58 -18.08
C GLY A 133 -4.51 2.87 -17.68
N LEU A 134 -5.02 3.58 -16.67
CA LEU A 134 -4.37 4.76 -16.11
C LEU A 134 -3.01 4.40 -15.48
N PHE A 135 -2.94 3.36 -14.65
CA PHE A 135 -1.68 2.91 -14.06
C PHE A 135 -0.70 2.39 -15.12
N ASP A 136 -1.18 1.62 -16.09
CA ASP A 136 -0.34 1.07 -17.16
C ASP A 136 0.27 2.17 -18.02
N ARG A 137 -0.51 3.18 -18.42
CA ARG A 137 -0.01 4.31 -19.22
C ARG A 137 0.94 5.20 -18.46
N TRP A 138 0.70 5.37 -17.17
CA TRP A 138 1.50 6.26 -16.34
C TRP A 138 2.77 5.61 -15.82
N LEU A 139 2.74 4.35 -15.42
CA LEU A 139 3.84 3.64 -14.76
C LEU A 139 4.39 2.48 -15.59
N GLY A 140 3.52 1.65 -16.14
CA GLY A 140 3.90 0.44 -16.88
C GLY A 140 4.54 0.74 -18.24
N GLU A 141 3.88 1.51 -19.10
CA GLU A 141 4.41 1.87 -20.42
C GLU A 141 5.74 2.61 -20.35
N PRO A 142 5.92 3.64 -19.50
CA PRO A 142 7.22 4.29 -19.36
C PRO A 142 8.34 3.36 -18.86
N ALA A 143 8.03 2.34 -18.09
CA ALA A 143 9.01 1.33 -17.70
C ALA A 143 9.40 0.45 -18.89
N ARG A 144 8.42 -0.07 -19.62
CA ARG A 144 8.65 -0.88 -20.84
C ARG A 144 9.40 -0.12 -21.92
N GLN A 145 9.07 1.16 -22.15
CA GLN A 145 9.79 2.03 -23.11
C GLN A 145 11.27 2.22 -22.74
N ARG A 146 11.63 2.05 -21.47
CA ARG A 146 13.01 2.09 -20.96
C ARG A 146 13.70 0.72 -20.97
N GLY A 147 13.03 -0.32 -21.48
CA GLY A 147 13.58 -1.67 -21.60
C GLY A 147 13.36 -2.55 -20.38
N PHE A 148 12.62 -2.10 -19.36
CA PHE A 148 12.29 -2.95 -18.21
C PHE A 148 11.15 -3.89 -18.56
N VAL A 149 11.31 -5.17 -18.19
CA VAL A 149 10.29 -6.21 -18.39
C VAL A 149 9.18 -6.09 -17.35
N ARG A 150 9.56 -5.74 -16.11
CA ARG A 150 8.69 -5.72 -14.97
C ARG A 150 8.74 -4.37 -14.26
N TRP A 151 7.59 -3.83 -13.98
CA TRP A 151 7.48 -2.58 -13.24
C TRP A 151 6.85 -2.80 -11.87
N GLY A 152 6.88 -1.78 -11.05
CA GLY A 152 6.20 -1.74 -9.78
C GLY A 152 6.32 -0.37 -9.13
N LEU A 153 5.86 -0.27 -7.91
CA LEU A 153 6.04 0.93 -7.10
C LEU A 153 6.41 0.57 -5.65
N LYS A 154 7.12 1.49 -5.02
CA LYS A 154 7.37 1.48 -3.59
C LYS A 154 6.52 2.58 -2.95
N GLU A 155 5.68 2.21 -1.97
CA GLU A 155 4.83 3.16 -1.27
C GLU A 155 4.81 2.84 0.24
N VAL A 156 4.79 3.90 1.04
CA VAL A 156 4.88 3.80 2.50
C VAL A 156 3.58 4.20 3.20
N ARG A 157 2.56 4.54 2.42
CA ARG A 157 1.28 5.05 2.91
C ARG A 157 0.13 4.08 2.72
N LEU A 158 0.31 3.03 1.92
CA LEU A 158 -0.73 2.08 1.58
C LEU A 158 -0.83 0.98 2.63
N GLY A 159 -2.05 0.57 2.93
CA GLY A 159 -2.39 -0.56 3.78
C GLY A 159 -3.02 -1.71 2.99
N ALA A 160 -3.68 -2.61 3.71
CA ALA A 160 -4.30 -3.80 3.11
C ALA A 160 -5.47 -3.45 2.17
N THR A 161 -6.19 -2.38 2.44
CA THR A 161 -7.30 -1.92 1.58
C THR A 161 -6.78 -1.55 0.19
N GLU A 162 -5.73 -0.74 0.13
CA GLU A 162 -5.12 -0.34 -1.14
C GLU A 162 -4.40 -1.52 -1.82
N ALA A 163 -3.80 -2.42 -1.04
CA ALA A 163 -3.23 -3.65 -1.58
C ALA A 163 -4.31 -4.54 -2.23
N THR A 164 -5.49 -4.63 -1.62
CA THR A 164 -6.65 -5.33 -2.18
C THR A 164 -7.13 -4.70 -3.49
N LEU A 165 -7.20 -3.37 -3.55
CA LEU A 165 -7.50 -2.65 -4.79
C LEU A 165 -6.47 -2.97 -5.89
N LEU A 166 -5.17 -2.85 -5.57
CA LEU A 166 -4.10 -3.14 -6.53
C LEU A 166 -4.12 -4.60 -6.98
N HIS A 167 -4.44 -5.54 -6.10
CA HIS A 167 -4.60 -6.94 -6.46
C HIS A 167 -5.80 -7.18 -7.37
N TRP A 168 -6.91 -6.48 -7.14
CA TRP A 168 -8.06 -6.52 -8.03
C TRP A 168 -7.72 -5.98 -9.44
N LEU A 169 -6.93 -4.90 -9.52
CA LEU A 169 -6.46 -4.37 -10.80
C LEU A 169 -5.46 -5.31 -11.49
N TYR A 170 -4.58 -5.93 -10.70
CA TYR A 170 -3.48 -6.80 -11.15
C TYR A 170 -3.47 -8.13 -10.39
N PRO A 171 -4.30 -9.11 -10.77
CA PRO A 171 -4.42 -10.37 -10.02
C PRO A 171 -3.13 -11.18 -9.92
N GLN A 172 -2.19 -11.00 -10.86
CA GLN A 172 -0.88 -11.67 -10.84
C GLN A 172 0.22 -10.88 -10.13
N ALA A 173 -0.09 -9.69 -9.62
CA ALA A 173 0.89 -8.86 -8.91
C ALA A 173 1.43 -9.56 -7.65
N LYS A 174 2.69 -9.24 -7.32
CA LYS A 174 3.34 -9.72 -6.09
C LYS A 174 3.52 -8.55 -5.11
N PHE A 175 3.23 -8.79 -3.84
CA PHE A 175 3.27 -7.76 -2.80
C PHE A 175 4.38 -8.07 -1.79
N VAL A 176 5.40 -7.24 -1.71
CA VAL A 176 6.43 -7.33 -0.68
C VAL A 176 6.08 -6.33 0.42
N ILE A 177 5.85 -6.81 1.64
CA ILE A 177 5.42 -6.00 2.76
C ILE A 177 6.57 -5.91 3.77
N LEU A 178 7.05 -4.69 3.98
CA LEU A 178 8.15 -4.41 4.90
C LEU A 178 7.64 -3.80 6.19
N SER A 179 7.94 -4.43 7.31
CA SER A 179 7.69 -3.87 8.63
C SER A 179 9.00 -3.49 9.33
N ARG A 180 8.92 -2.55 10.25
CA ARG A 180 10.01 -2.17 11.13
C ARG A 180 9.46 -1.69 12.47
N ASN A 181 10.23 -1.90 13.52
CA ASN A 181 9.90 -1.44 14.86
C ASN A 181 9.58 0.07 14.90
N PRO A 182 8.41 0.49 15.44
CA PRO A 182 7.96 1.88 15.38
C PRO A 182 8.87 2.86 16.14
N TYR A 183 9.53 2.43 17.20
CA TYR A 183 10.48 3.27 17.93
C TYR A 183 11.66 3.67 17.05
N ASP A 184 12.18 2.73 16.25
CA ASP A 184 13.29 2.96 15.35
C ASP A 184 12.87 3.77 14.12
N CYS A 185 11.65 3.56 13.63
CA CYS A 185 11.08 4.38 12.56
C CYS A 185 10.93 5.83 13.01
N TYR A 186 10.29 6.06 14.15
CA TYR A 186 10.07 7.42 14.66
C TYR A 186 11.37 8.13 14.98
N ARG A 187 12.32 7.45 15.63
CA ARG A 187 13.66 8.00 15.87
C ARG A 187 14.34 8.42 14.57
N SER A 188 14.30 7.58 13.54
CA SER A 188 14.86 7.89 12.23
C SER A 188 14.12 9.03 11.52
N LEU A 189 12.82 9.21 11.78
CA LEU A 189 12.04 10.32 11.27
C LEU A 189 12.44 11.63 11.98
N ALA A 190 12.53 11.62 13.30
CA ALA A 190 12.92 12.77 14.11
C ALA A 190 14.34 13.27 13.76
N ASP A 191 15.29 12.34 13.56
CA ASP A 191 16.67 12.67 13.20
C ASP A 191 16.82 13.28 11.80
N SER A 192 15.84 13.10 10.93
CA SER A 192 15.92 13.53 9.53
C SER A 192 15.43 14.95 9.28
N ASN A 193 15.04 15.71 10.30
CA ASN A 193 14.33 16.99 10.18
C ASN A 193 13.05 16.95 9.31
N TRP A 194 12.60 15.76 8.96
CA TRP A 194 11.43 15.53 8.12
C TRP A 194 10.12 15.55 8.92
N LEU A 195 10.16 15.96 10.16
CA LEU A 195 8.98 16.30 10.95
C LEU A 195 8.09 17.36 10.28
N VAL A 196 8.57 17.91 9.15
CA VAL A 196 7.84 18.85 8.31
C VAL A 196 6.81 18.15 7.43
N TYR A 197 6.87 16.83 7.24
CA TYR A 197 5.90 16.08 6.46
C TYR A 197 4.57 15.96 7.20
N HIS A 198 3.69 16.86 6.86
CA HIS A 198 2.59 17.28 7.68
C HIS A 198 1.31 16.53 7.43
N ARG A 199 1.19 15.83 6.31
CA ARG A 199 -0.07 15.20 5.94
C ARG A 199 0.19 13.87 5.25
N TYR A 200 -0.07 12.83 5.94
CA TYR A 200 -0.58 11.62 5.34
C TYR A 200 -2.06 11.83 5.18
N PRO A 201 -2.69 11.40 4.08
CA PRO A 201 -3.79 12.14 3.48
C PRO A 201 -4.78 12.76 4.46
N ASP A 202 -4.82 12.27 5.65
CA ASP A 202 -5.79 12.58 6.67
C ASP A 202 -5.24 12.84 8.07
N MET A 203 -3.92 12.69 8.31
CA MET A 203 -3.37 12.90 9.65
C MET A 203 -1.95 13.44 9.66
N CYS A 204 -1.67 14.22 10.71
CA CYS A 204 -0.35 14.79 10.96
C CYS A 204 0.54 13.76 11.65
N ILE A 205 1.67 13.41 11.02
CA ILE A 205 2.65 12.45 11.56
C ILE A 205 3.90 13.11 12.16
N ASN A 206 3.86 14.41 12.41
CA ASN A 206 4.98 15.19 12.96
C ASN A 206 5.12 15.08 14.49
N SER A 207 4.37 14.21 15.14
CA SER A 207 4.44 13.91 16.56
C SER A 207 4.55 12.42 16.82
N ALA A 208 5.03 12.02 18.00
CA ALA A 208 5.10 10.62 18.40
C ALA A 208 3.70 9.95 18.37
N ALA A 209 2.67 10.68 18.77
CA ALA A 209 1.29 10.17 18.77
C ALA A 209 0.76 9.99 17.33
N GLY A 210 0.88 11.02 16.50
CA GLY A 210 0.41 10.94 15.11
C GLY A 210 1.14 9.85 14.32
N PHE A 211 2.47 9.78 14.46
CA PHE A 211 3.27 8.74 13.84
C PHE A 211 2.85 7.35 14.32
N ALA A 212 2.73 7.14 15.63
CA ALA A 212 2.39 5.84 16.21
C ALA A 212 1.00 5.37 15.80
N LYS A 213 0.01 6.27 15.73
CA LYS A 213 -1.34 5.96 15.22
C LYS A 213 -1.30 5.50 13.77
N LEU A 214 -0.58 6.21 12.89
CA LEU A 214 -0.43 5.81 11.50
C LEU A 214 0.25 4.44 11.39
N TRP A 215 1.38 4.26 12.09
CA TRP A 215 2.10 2.99 12.08
C TRP A 215 1.21 1.85 12.58
N ASN A 216 0.46 2.06 13.67
CA ASN A 216 -0.47 1.08 14.24
C ASN A 216 -1.57 0.71 13.24
N ARG A 217 -2.17 1.70 12.58
CA ARG A 217 -3.18 1.49 11.55
C ARG A 217 -2.65 0.60 10.42
N LEU A 218 -1.49 0.95 9.85
CA LEU A 218 -0.88 0.18 8.79
C LEU A 218 -0.48 -1.23 9.26
N ALA A 219 0.09 -1.34 10.46
CA ALA A 219 0.50 -2.62 11.03
C ALA A 219 -0.68 -3.58 11.23
N ILE A 220 -1.80 -3.07 11.75
CA ILE A 220 -3.03 -3.87 11.94
C ILE A 220 -3.61 -4.26 10.59
N SER A 221 -3.68 -3.33 9.63
CA SER A 221 -4.29 -3.60 8.33
C SER A 221 -3.67 -4.81 7.62
N TRP A 222 -2.37 -5.04 7.79
CA TRP A 222 -1.70 -6.20 7.18
C TRP A 222 -2.19 -7.55 7.73
N SER A 223 -2.79 -7.59 8.92
CA SER A 223 -3.44 -8.79 9.46
C SER A 223 -4.82 -9.04 8.87
N GLU A 224 -5.40 -8.07 8.16
CA GLU A 224 -6.71 -8.15 7.52
C GLU A 224 -6.64 -8.71 6.09
N LEU A 225 -5.44 -8.92 5.55
CA LEU A 225 -5.29 -9.50 4.22
C LEU A 225 -5.91 -10.90 4.16
N PRO A 226 -6.65 -11.21 3.09
CA PRO A 226 -7.24 -12.53 2.91
C PRO A 226 -6.20 -13.65 2.93
N VAL A 227 -6.62 -14.82 3.39
CA VAL A 227 -5.79 -16.02 3.30
C VAL A 227 -5.47 -16.32 1.83
N GLY A 228 -4.19 -16.52 1.53
CA GLY A 228 -3.72 -16.75 0.16
C GLY A 228 -3.41 -15.47 -0.63
N PHE A 229 -3.55 -14.29 -0.03
CA PHE A 229 -3.11 -13.05 -0.68
C PHE A 229 -1.62 -13.13 -1.05
N PRO A 230 -1.23 -12.76 -2.31
CA PRO A 230 0.12 -12.96 -2.82
C PRO A 230 1.14 -12.02 -2.20
N SER A 231 1.44 -12.18 -0.91
CA SER A 231 2.36 -11.32 -0.16
C SER A 231 3.54 -12.07 0.43
N PHE A 232 4.67 -11.37 0.51
CA PHE A 232 5.89 -11.80 1.20
C PHE A 232 6.25 -10.76 2.26
N HIS A 233 6.20 -11.14 3.53
CA HIS A 233 6.46 -10.25 4.66
C HIS A 233 7.92 -10.30 5.08
N ILE A 234 8.53 -9.12 5.24
CA ILE A 234 9.92 -8.95 5.67
C ILE A 234 9.95 -7.99 6.86
N LYS A 235 10.67 -8.34 7.91
CA LYS A 235 11.05 -7.39 8.97
C LYS A 235 12.37 -6.71 8.61
N TYR A 236 12.44 -5.39 8.78
CA TYR A 236 13.67 -4.63 8.54
C TYR A 236 14.84 -5.15 9.37
N GLU A 237 14.56 -5.58 10.58
CA GLU A 237 15.52 -6.17 11.51
C GLU A 237 16.13 -7.45 10.93
N ASP A 238 15.31 -8.30 10.32
CA ASP A 238 15.80 -9.52 9.65
C ASP A 238 16.61 -9.18 8.40
N LEU A 239 16.19 -8.15 7.65
CA LEU A 239 16.93 -7.67 6.49
C LEU A 239 18.33 -7.20 6.86
N THR A 240 18.46 -6.43 7.96
CA THR A 240 19.76 -5.88 8.39
C THR A 240 20.66 -6.87 9.12
N HIS A 241 20.08 -7.96 9.64
CA HIS A 241 20.83 -9.03 10.29
C HIS A 241 21.12 -10.25 9.36
N GLY A 242 20.82 -10.13 8.07
CA GLY A 242 21.07 -11.21 7.11
C GLY A 242 20.21 -12.45 7.32
N LYS A 243 19.02 -12.30 7.93
CA LYS A 243 18.09 -13.40 8.22
C LYS A 243 17.01 -13.60 7.15
N VAL A 244 16.96 -12.70 6.16
CA VAL A 244 16.00 -12.83 5.04
C VAL A 244 16.48 -13.91 4.10
N ASP A 245 15.63 -14.88 3.80
CA ASP A 245 15.89 -15.87 2.77
C ASP A 245 15.64 -15.25 1.38
N PHE A 246 16.68 -14.63 0.83
CA PHE A 246 16.63 -14.01 -0.49
C PHE A 246 16.40 -15.02 -1.61
N ARG A 247 16.84 -16.27 -1.49
CA ARG A 247 16.58 -17.30 -2.53
C ARG A 247 15.09 -17.62 -2.61
N LYS A 248 14.44 -17.70 -1.47
CA LYS A 248 12.99 -17.87 -1.42
C LYS A 248 12.25 -16.67 -2.01
N LEU A 249 12.70 -15.44 -1.70
CA LEU A 249 12.15 -14.22 -2.26
C LEU A 249 12.35 -14.15 -3.78
N GLU A 250 13.55 -14.46 -4.28
CA GLU A 250 13.88 -14.52 -5.71
C GLU A 250 12.97 -15.50 -6.46
N SER A 251 12.89 -16.73 -5.96
CA SER A 251 12.06 -17.78 -6.55
C SER A 251 10.58 -17.35 -6.58
N TRP A 252 10.10 -16.74 -5.50
CA TRP A 252 8.71 -16.31 -5.40
C TRP A 252 8.40 -15.09 -6.30
N LEU A 253 9.34 -14.14 -6.40
CA LEU A 253 9.20 -12.98 -7.29
C LEU A 253 9.52 -13.32 -8.76
N GLY A 254 10.32 -14.33 -9.05
CA GLY A 254 10.84 -14.62 -10.39
C GLY A 254 11.88 -13.60 -10.89
N ILE A 255 12.71 -13.06 -9.97
CA ILE A 255 13.75 -12.07 -10.25
C ILE A 255 15.10 -12.53 -9.67
N GLU A 256 16.20 -11.89 -10.10
CA GLU A 256 17.54 -12.09 -9.53
C GLU A 256 17.87 -10.98 -8.53
N ILE A 257 18.30 -11.35 -7.32
CA ILE A 257 18.66 -10.39 -6.29
C ILE A 257 20.18 -10.45 -6.00
N LYS A 258 20.84 -9.29 -6.12
CA LYS A 258 22.26 -9.10 -5.77
C LYS A 258 22.37 -8.28 -4.49
N GLU A 259 22.00 -8.89 -3.37
CA GLU A 259 21.90 -8.23 -2.06
C GLU A 259 23.19 -7.50 -1.64
N ASN A 260 24.36 -8.11 -1.89
CA ASN A 260 25.65 -7.54 -1.52
C ASN A 260 25.92 -6.18 -2.18
N VAL A 261 25.40 -5.93 -3.38
CA VAL A 261 25.53 -4.65 -4.09
C VAL A 261 24.77 -3.55 -3.36
N ALA A 262 23.55 -3.83 -2.93
CA ALA A 262 22.70 -2.84 -2.28
C ALA A 262 23.07 -2.63 -0.80
N LEU A 263 23.47 -3.67 -0.09
CA LEU A 263 23.86 -3.62 1.32
C LEU A 263 25.22 -2.95 1.55
N SER A 264 26.12 -2.96 0.55
CA SER A 264 27.42 -2.28 0.63
C SER A 264 27.33 -0.76 0.68
N VAL A 265 26.21 -0.19 0.25
CA VAL A 265 25.98 1.26 0.23
C VAL A 265 25.17 1.66 1.46
N ALA A 266 25.81 2.30 2.43
CA ALA A 266 25.14 2.82 3.62
C ALA A 266 24.00 3.78 3.22
N VAL A 267 22.78 3.46 3.63
CA VAL A 267 21.61 4.31 3.44
C VAL A 267 21.40 5.13 4.70
N GLY A 268 21.67 6.41 4.61
CA GLY A 268 21.50 7.35 5.71
C GLY A 268 22.83 7.68 6.41
N GLY A 269 23.01 8.97 6.71
CA GLY A 269 24.21 9.46 7.34
C GLY A 269 24.45 8.84 8.72
N THR A 270 25.70 8.83 9.13
CA THR A 270 26.19 8.42 10.45
C THR A 270 25.79 9.40 11.58
N ALA A 271 24.71 10.16 11.40
CA ALA A 271 24.21 11.06 12.43
C ALA A 271 23.97 10.28 13.73
N LYS A 272 24.48 10.78 14.83
CA LYS A 272 24.21 10.24 16.17
C LYS A 272 22.70 10.11 16.32
N ARG A 273 22.25 8.87 16.43
CA ARG A 273 20.82 8.58 16.66
C ARG A 273 20.41 9.22 17.97
N SER A 274 19.50 10.18 17.89
CA SER A 274 18.91 10.79 19.09
C SER A 274 18.21 9.71 19.92
N ARG A 275 18.24 9.84 21.24
CA ARG A 275 17.45 8.95 22.10
C ARG A 275 16.04 9.49 22.18
N LEU A 276 15.06 8.63 22.01
CA LEU A 276 13.68 8.97 22.31
C LEU A 276 13.55 9.32 23.78
N SER A 277 12.84 10.41 24.07
CA SER A 277 12.47 10.75 25.43
C SER A 277 11.55 9.68 26.03
N TRP A 278 11.49 9.62 27.34
CA TRP A 278 10.59 8.69 28.02
C TRP A 278 9.12 8.91 27.63
N CYS A 279 8.70 10.16 27.48
CA CYS A 279 7.35 10.51 27.05
C CYS A 279 7.05 10.00 25.63
N GLU A 280 7.95 10.18 24.66
CA GLU A 280 7.77 9.66 23.30
C GLU A 280 7.67 8.13 23.28
N ARG A 281 8.51 7.45 24.06
CA ARG A 281 8.46 6.01 24.18
C ARG A 281 7.10 5.55 24.73
N LEU A 282 6.62 6.15 25.81
CA LEU A 282 5.33 5.83 26.42
C LEU A 282 4.17 6.03 25.45
N ILE A 283 4.19 7.16 24.72
CA ILE A 283 3.19 7.47 23.70
C ILE A 283 3.20 6.41 22.58
N ILE A 284 4.37 6.08 22.04
CA ILE A 284 4.49 5.07 20.99
C ILE A 284 4.03 3.70 21.50
N THR A 285 4.45 3.29 22.70
CA THR A 285 4.00 2.03 23.33
C THR A 285 2.47 1.94 23.37
N ARG A 286 1.82 3.02 23.82
CA ARG A 286 0.38 3.06 23.96
C ARG A 286 -0.35 3.07 22.61
N GLU A 287 0.03 3.98 21.71
CA GLU A 287 -0.68 4.21 20.46
C GLU A 287 -0.39 3.13 19.41
N ALA A 288 0.76 2.44 19.49
CA ALA A 288 1.14 1.35 18.57
C ALA A 288 0.91 -0.06 19.14
N ALA A 289 0.32 -0.19 20.33
CA ALA A 289 0.24 -1.45 21.06
C ALA A 289 -0.39 -2.62 20.28
N ALA A 290 -1.45 -2.37 19.55
CA ALA A 290 -2.15 -3.41 18.79
C ALA A 290 -1.31 -3.87 17.58
N GLY A 291 -0.72 -2.94 16.85
CA GLY A 291 0.15 -3.26 15.71
C GLY A 291 1.45 -3.94 16.14
N LEU A 292 2.04 -3.56 17.28
CA LEU A 292 3.20 -4.26 17.86
C LEU A 292 2.88 -5.74 18.08
N ARG A 293 1.73 -6.03 18.69
CA ARG A 293 1.27 -7.42 18.88
C ARG A 293 1.00 -8.13 17.56
N ALA A 294 0.29 -7.47 16.63
CA ALA A 294 -0.09 -8.06 15.35
C ALA A 294 1.13 -8.48 14.52
N LEU A 295 2.21 -7.68 14.55
CA LEU A 295 3.44 -7.97 13.81
C LEU A 295 4.52 -8.70 14.64
N GLY A 296 4.20 -9.08 15.88
CA GLY A 296 5.13 -9.81 16.76
C GLY A 296 6.37 -9.01 17.12
N TYR A 297 6.21 -7.71 17.34
CA TYR A 297 7.21 -6.89 18.03
C TYR A 297 6.91 -6.92 19.52
N THR A 298 7.77 -7.55 20.30
CA THR A 298 7.72 -7.49 21.76
C THR A 298 8.43 -6.25 22.25
N ASP A 299 7.98 -5.69 23.38
CA ASP A 299 8.61 -4.57 24.07
C ASP A 299 10.05 -4.87 24.50
#